data_9842416183d548602eb39b123addf68f
#
_entry.id   9842416183d548602eb39b123addf68f
#
_cell.length_a   1.000
_cell.length_b   1.000
_cell.length_c   1.000
_cell.angle_alpha   90.00
_cell.angle_beta   90.00
_cell.angle_gamma   90.00
#
_symmetry.space_group_name_H-M   'P 1'
#
loop_
_entity.id
_entity.type
_entity.pdbx_description
1 polymer ?
#
loop_
_entity_poly.entity_id
_entity_poly.type
_entity_poly.pdbx_seq_one_letter_code
_entity_poly.pdbx_strand_id
1 'polypeptide(L)'
;MDKFCHSVRLDESLCKGCINCIKRCPTEAIRVRGGKASINNKFCIDCGECIRVCPHHAKLATYDKLDVMKKYKYTVALPAPSLYSQFNNLDDVNIVLNALLLMGFDDVFEVSAAAELVSEATRQYISEHEEQLPLISTACPSVVRLIRVRFPNLIPHLLPINPPVEVAAVLAVRKAMEDPGLPRE
;
A
#
# COMPACT_ATOMS: atom_id res chain seq x y z
N MET A 1 -12.92 15.84 -8.71
CA MET A 1 -12.06 14.73 -9.18
C MET A 1 -10.77 14.82 -8.39
N ASP A 2 -10.57 13.94 -7.44
CA ASP A 2 -9.36 13.93 -6.62
C ASP A 2 -8.14 13.70 -7.51
N LYS A 3 -7.16 14.57 -7.35
CA LYS A 3 -5.94 14.55 -8.16
C LYS A 3 -5.07 13.42 -7.63
N PHE A 4 -5.14 12.23 -8.25
CA PHE A 4 -4.29 11.12 -7.86
C PHE A 4 -2.81 11.52 -7.96
N CYS A 5 -2.09 11.36 -6.85
CA CYS A 5 -0.64 11.49 -6.77
C CYS A 5 -0.04 10.11 -6.57
N HIS A 6 0.94 9.73 -7.41
CA HIS A 6 1.69 8.50 -7.22
C HIS A 6 2.89 8.74 -6.28
N SER A 7 3.33 7.68 -5.61
CA SER A 7 4.47 7.70 -4.68
C SER A 7 5.84 7.53 -5.36
N VAL A 8 5.88 7.43 -6.69
CA VAL A 8 7.13 7.24 -7.43
C VAL A 8 7.70 8.58 -7.90
N ARG A 9 8.93 8.87 -7.54
CA ARG A 9 9.68 10.03 -8.04
C ARG A 9 10.84 9.60 -8.93
N LEU A 10 11.30 10.52 -9.79
CA LEU A 10 12.49 10.35 -10.61
C LEU A 10 13.66 11.16 -10.04
N ASP A 11 14.80 10.52 -9.88
CA ASP A 11 16.08 11.21 -9.78
C ASP A 11 16.64 11.38 -11.20
N GLU A 12 16.57 12.60 -11.71
CA GLU A 12 17.00 12.90 -13.07
C GLU A 12 18.52 12.74 -13.28
N SER A 13 19.32 12.92 -12.22
CA SER A 13 20.77 12.78 -12.29
C SER A 13 21.19 11.35 -12.62
N LEU A 14 20.47 10.37 -12.06
CA LEU A 14 20.72 8.94 -12.25
C LEU A 14 20.04 8.38 -13.51
N CYS A 15 19.00 9.02 -14.00
CA CYS A 15 18.26 8.53 -15.17
C CYS A 15 19.09 8.62 -16.45
N LYS A 16 19.26 7.50 -17.12
CA LYS A 16 19.99 7.39 -18.42
C LYS A 16 19.05 7.31 -19.63
N GLY A 17 17.72 7.47 -19.44
CA GLY A 17 16.76 7.41 -20.54
C GLY A 17 16.58 6.02 -21.16
N CYS A 18 16.99 4.95 -20.50
CA CYS A 18 16.74 3.59 -20.94
C CYS A 18 15.22 3.27 -20.90
N ILE A 19 14.81 2.20 -21.60
CA ILE A 19 13.40 1.86 -21.79
C ILE A 19 12.88 0.76 -20.85
N ASN A 20 13.69 0.31 -19.86
CA ASN A 20 13.32 -0.80 -18.98
C ASN A 20 12.00 -0.54 -18.21
N CYS A 21 11.87 0.66 -17.64
CA CYS A 21 10.66 1.04 -16.92
C CYS A 21 9.42 1.17 -17.84
N ILE A 22 9.61 1.54 -19.13
CA ILE A 22 8.52 1.59 -20.11
C ILE A 22 8.02 0.18 -20.42
N LYS A 23 8.94 -0.75 -20.72
CA LYS A 23 8.61 -2.13 -21.11
C LYS A 23 7.85 -2.89 -20.02
N ARG A 24 8.03 -2.51 -18.76
CA ARG A 24 7.44 -3.20 -17.61
C ARG A 24 6.24 -2.47 -17.02
N CYS A 25 5.89 -1.29 -17.51
CA CYS A 25 4.75 -0.57 -17.00
C CYS A 25 3.43 -1.17 -17.52
N PRO A 26 2.56 -1.74 -16.68
CA PRO A 26 1.35 -2.45 -17.12
C PRO A 26 0.30 -1.51 -17.72
N THR A 27 0.41 -0.21 -17.45
CA THR A 27 -0.55 0.80 -17.92
C THR A 27 0.06 1.78 -18.91
N GLU A 28 1.31 1.56 -19.33
CA GLU A 28 2.03 2.44 -20.23
C GLU A 28 2.11 3.91 -19.75
N ALA A 29 2.11 4.09 -18.44
CA ALA A 29 2.14 5.42 -17.82
C ALA A 29 3.48 6.15 -18.01
N ILE A 30 4.53 5.47 -18.49
CA ILE A 30 5.87 6.03 -18.56
C ILE A 30 6.24 6.38 -20.00
N ARG A 31 6.86 7.54 -20.18
CA ARG A 31 7.47 8.00 -21.44
C ARG A 31 8.89 8.48 -21.18
N VAL A 32 9.75 8.35 -22.19
CA VAL A 32 11.11 8.92 -22.18
C VAL A 32 11.17 10.02 -23.23
N ARG A 33 11.56 11.21 -22.83
CA ARG A 33 11.77 12.38 -23.71
C ARG A 33 13.03 13.10 -23.25
N GLY A 34 13.86 13.58 -24.18
CA GLY A 34 15.11 14.25 -23.85
C GLY A 34 16.04 13.41 -22.96
N GLY A 35 16.05 12.08 -23.13
CA GLY A 35 16.87 11.17 -22.33
C GLY A 35 16.41 10.97 -20.88
N LYS A 36 15.22 11.44 -20.50
CA LYS A 36 14.66 11.30 -19.13
C LYS A 36 13.28 10.68 -19.16
N ALA A 37 13.00 9.86 -18.15
CA ALA A 37 11.69 9.25 -17.97
C ALA A 37 10.71 10.21 -17.27
N SER A 38 9.46 10.22 -17.72
CA SER A 38 8.35 10.92 -17.05
C SER A 38 7.20 9.96 -16.79
N ILE A 39 6.40 10.23 -15.77
CA ILE A 39 5.23 9.42 -15.40
C ILE A 39 3.96 10.24 -15.62
N ASN A 40 3.00 9.66 -16.31
CA ASN A 40 1.66 10.23 -16.44
C ASN A 40 0.78 9.76 -15.27
N ASN A 41 0.41 10.66 -14.37
CA ASN A 41 -0.39 10.40 -13.19
C ASN A 41 -1.76 9.78 -13.52
N LYS A 42 -2.35 10.10 -14.67
CA LYS A 42 -3.65 9.54 -15.08
C LYS A 42 -3.62 8.03 -15.25
N PHE A 43 -2.48 7.51 -15.70
CA PHE A 43 -2.31 6.07 -16.00
C PHE A 43 -1.47 5.33 -14.96
N CYS A 44 -0.73 6.04 -14.11
CA CYS A 44 0.06 5.39 -13.07
C CYS A 44 -0.86 4.70 -12.05
N ILE A 45 -0.56 3.45 -11.72
CA ILE A 45 -1.28 2.65 -10.73
C ILE A 45 -0.49 2.46 -9.43
N ASP A 46 0.65 3.10 -9.32
CA ASP A 46 1.53 3.11 -8.16
C ASP A 46 2.02 1.71 -7.70
N CYS A 47 2.26 0.82 -8.65
CA CYS A 47 2.64 -0.57 -8.38
C CYS A 47 4.13 -0.77 -8.05
N GLY A 48 4.98 0.26 -8.17
CA GLY A 48 6.41 0.18 -7.88
C GLY A 48 7.27 -0.59 -8.90
N GLU A 49 6.69 -1.22 -9.93
CA GLU A 49 7.45 -2.05 -10.89
C GLU A 49 8.59 -1.30 -11.56
N CYS A 50 8.37 -0.01 -11.88
CA CYS A 50 9.41 0.83 -12.47
C CYS A 50 10.59 1.13 -11.53
N ILE A 51 10.39 1.04 -10.22
CA ILE A 51 11.45 1.12 -9.21
C ILE A 51 12.26 -0.17 -9.25
N ARG A 52 11.58 -1.31 -9.17
CA ARG A 52 12.18 -2.65 -9.15
C ARG A 52 13.08 -2.93 -10.35
N VAL A 53 12.67 -2.48 -11.54
CA VAL A 53 13.38 -2.80 -12.80
C VAL A 53 14.39 -1.73 -13.23
N CYS A 54 14.60 -0.68 -12.45
CA CYS A 54 15.51 0.40 -12.80
C CYS A 54 16.97 0.01 -12.48
N PRO A 55 17.83 -0.29 -13.45
CA PRO A 55 19.21 -0.71 -13.17
C PRO A 55 20.09 0.45 -12.68
N HIS A 56 19.60 1.69 -12.82
CA HIS A 56 20.30 2.91 -12.38
C HIS A 56 19.74 3.46 -11.06
N HIS A 57 18.77 2.76 -10.43
CA HIS A 57 18.09 3.22 -9.21
C HIS A 57 17.56 4.66 -9.29
N ALA A 58 17.25 5.12 -10.51
CA ALA A 58 16.73 6.48 -10.77
C ALA A 58 15.25 6.63 -10.41
N LYS A 59 14.50 5.54 -10.27
CA LYS A 59 13.12 5.54 -9.79
C LYS A 59 13.13 5.22 -8.30
N LEU A 60 12.54 6.10 -7.49
CA LEU A 60 12.56 6.02 -6.04
C LEU A 60 11.13 6.13 -5.51
N ALA A 61 10.84 5.48 -4.39
CA ALA A 61 9.60 5.70 -3.67
C ALA A 61 9.67 7.03 -2.89
N THR A 62 8.56 7.72 -2.81
CA THR A 62 8.35 8.83 -1.88
C THR A 62 7.70 8.25 -0.63
N TYR A 63 8.29 8.52 0.52
CA TYR A 63 7.82 8.09 1.83
C TYR A 63 8.21 9.11 2.88
N ASP A 64 7.50 9.13 3.98
CA ASP A 64 7.85 9.95 5.13
C ASP A 64 9.01 9.32 5.90
N LYS A 65 9.86 10.18 6.47
CA LYS A 65 10.94 9.71 7.36
C LYS A 65 10.36 9.41 8.74
N LEU A 66 11.00 8.52 9.49
CA LEU A 66 10.58 8.15 10.85
C LEU A 66 10.50 9.36 11.79
N ASP A 67 11.27 10.41 11.54
CA ASP A 67 11.18 11.67 12.30
C ASP A 67 9.79 12.32 12.30
N VAL A 68 8.93 11.96 11.35
CA VAL A 68 7.55 12.46 11.31
C VAL A 68 6.74 12.01 12.53
N MET A 69 7.08 10.87 13.14
CA MET A 69 6.44 10.35 14.36
C MET A 69 6.47 11.36 15.51
N LYS A 70 7.58 12.13 15.62
CA LYS A 70 7.75 13.16 16.66
C LYS A 70 6.72 14.30 16.62
N LYS A 71 5.94 14.41 15.54
CA LYS A 71 4.87 15.40 15.37
C LYS A 71 3.56 14.96 16.00
N TYR A 72 3.42 13.70 16.35
CA TYR A 72 2.19 13.11 16.87
C TYR A 72 2.36 12.73 18.33
N LYS A 73 1.25 12.79 19.08
CA LYS A 73 1.22 12.46 20.51
C LYS A 73 1.27 10.94 20.75
N TYR A 74 0.76 10.17 19.78
CA TYR A 74 0.70 8.72 19.84
C TYR A 74 0.82 8.13 18.43
N THR A 75 1.62 7.11 18.28
CA THR A 75 1.95 6.50 17.00
C THR A 75 1.79 5.00 17.06
N VAL A 76 1.05 4.45 16.12
CA VAL A 76 0.84 3.00 16.01
C VAL A 76 1.45 2.48 14.73
N ALA A 77 2.32 1.50 14.81
CA ALA A 77 2.83 0.81 13.62
C ALA A 77 1.81 -0.21 13.11
N LEU A 78 1.60 -0.23 11.80
CA LEU A 78 0.73 -1.19 11.12
C LEU A 78 1.56 -2.08 10.17
N PRO A 79 2.29 -3.09 10.67
CA PRO A 79 3.10 -3.95 9.84
C PRO A 79 2.23 -4.80 8.92
N ALA A 80 2.50 -4.72 7.61
CA ALA A 80 1.90 -5.63 6.64
C ALA A 80 2.54 -7.02 6.72
N PRO A 81 1.81 -8.12 6.44
CA PRO A 81 2.36 -9.48 6.47
C PRO A 81 3.62 -9.68 5.62
N SER A 82 3.75 -8.91 4.52
CA SER A 82 4.93 -8.93 3.66
C SER A 82 6.22 -8.43 4.34
N LEU A 83 6.11 -7.72 5.48
CA LEU A 83 7.29 -7.29 6.25
C LEU A 83 8.01 -8.50 6.85
N TYR A 84 7.27 -9.47 7.38
CA TYR A 84 7.87 -10.64 8.03
C TYR A 84 8.69 -11.50 7.07
N SER A 85 8.27 -11.57 5.81
CA SER A 85 8.98 -12.32 4.76
C SER A 85 10.30 -11.67 4.29
N GLN A 86 10.61 -10.44 4.75
CA GLN A 86 11.89 -9.78 4.44
C GLN A 86 13.05 -10.27 5.33
N PHE A 87 12.73 -10.97 6.40
CA PHE A 87 13.73 -11.47 7.35
C PHE A 87 14.00 -12.96 7.12
N ASN A 88 15.26 -13.30 6.88
CA ASN A 88 15.69 -14.70 6.80
C ASN A 88 15.77 -15.27 8.24
N ASN A 89 15.28 -16.49 8.44
CA ASN A 89 15.32 -17.20 9.72
C ASN A 89 14.61 -16.46 10.86
N LEU A 90 13.42 -15.92 10.57
CA LEU A 90 12.56 -15.34 11.61
C LEU A 90 11.85 -16.46 12.36
N ASP A 91 12.29 -16.77 13.57
CA ASP A 91 11.72 -17.85 14.41
C ASP A 91 10.40 -17.42 15.06
N ASP A 92 10.22 -16.13 15.33
CA ASP A 92 9.03 -15.56 15.95
C ASP A 92 8.73 -14.16 15.40
N VAL A 93 7.49 -13.95 14.96
CA VAL A 93 6.97 -12.67 14.49
C VAL A 93 7.09 -11.57 15.55
N ASN A 94 6.97 -11.93 16.84
CA ASN A 94 7.10 -11.00 17.94
C ASN A 94 8.45 -10.25 17.98
N ILE A 95 9.50 -10.81 17.39
CA ILE A 95 10.79 -10.14 17.26
C ILE A 95 10.64 -8.85 16.43
N VAL A 96 9.90 -8.94 15.32
CA VAL A 96 9.65 -7.77 14.44
C VAL A 96 8.72 -6.76 15.12
N LEU A 97 7.67 -7.23 15.81
CA LEU A 97 6.74 -6.37 16.53
C LEU A 97 7.45 -5.60 17.64
N ASN A 98 8.26 -6.28 18.44
CA ASN A 98 9.09 -5.63 19.48
C ASN A 98 10.12 -4.66 18.90
N ALA A 99 10.72 -4.98 17.74
CA ALA A 99 11.64 -4.07 17.07
C ALA A 99 10.95 -2.76 16.67
N LEU A 100 9.70 -2.79 16.23
CA LEU A 100 8.92 -1.58 15.92
C LEU A 100 8.69 -0.72 17.17
N LEU A 101 8.37 -1.32 18.32
CA LEU A 101 8.29 -0.59 19.61
C LEU A 101 9.63 0.03 19.99
N LEU A 102 10.74 -0.70 19.83
CA LEU A 102 12.08 -0.18 20.10
C LEU A 102 12.50 0.95 19.13
N MET A 103 11.90 1.01 17.94
CA MET A 103 12.10 2.12 17.00
C MET A 103 11.36 3.40 17.41
N GLY A 104 10.51 3.34 18.45
CA GLY A 104 9.84 4.49 19.03
C GLY A 104 8.35 4.61 18.66
N PHE A 105 7.73 3.58 18.11
CA PHE A 105 6.27 3.53 18.05
C PHE A 105 5.69 3.23 19.44
N ASP A 106 4.56 3.85 19.77
CA ASP A 106 3.90 3.69 21.06
C ASP A 106 3.12 2.37 21.15
N ASP A 107 2.59 1.88 20.00
CA ASP A 107 1.88 0.59 19.91
C ASP A 107 2.09 -0.04 18.52
N VAL A 108 1.73 -1.30 18.41
CA VAL A 108 1.74 -2.05 17.16
C VAL A 108 0.40 -2.76 16.98
N PHE A 109 -0.18 -2.65 15.79
CA PHE A 109 -1.39 -3.36 15.41
C PHE A 109 -1.17 -4.10 14.09
N GLU A 110 -1.25 -5.42 14.11
CA GLU A 110 -0.97 -6.23 12.92
C GLU A 110 -2.09 -6.12 11.87
N VAL A 111 -1.70 -5.83 10.63
CA VAL A 111 -2.64 -5.85 9.50
C VAL A 111 -3.20 -7.26 9.24
N SER A 112 -2.50 -8.31 9.63
CA SER A 112 -2.95 -9.70 9.55
C SER A 112 -4.22 -9.95 10.35
N ALA A 113 -4.33 -9.39 11.56
CA ALA A 113 -5.54 -9.50 12.38
C ALA A 113 -6.77 -8.87 11.70
N ALA A 114 -6.59 -7.72 11.07
CA ALA A 114 -7.65 -7.10 10.27
C ALA A 114 -7.96 -7.90 8.99
N ALA A 115 -6.96 -8.57 8.40
CA ALA A 115 -7.15 -9.41 7.22
C ALA A 115 -8.04 -10.63 7.51
N GLU A 116 -8.00 -11.19 8.71
CA GLU A 116 -8.92 -12.25 9.13
C GLU A 116 -10.37 -11.78 9.12
N LEU A 117 -10.64 -10.60 9.70
CA LEU A 117 -11.98 -9.99 9.70
C LEU A 117 -12.47 -9.69 8.28
N VAL A 118 -11.60 -9.13 7.43
CA VAL A 118 -11.92 -8.87 6.02
C VAL A 118 -12.20 -10.17 5.27
N SER A 119 -11.47 -11.24 5.56
CA SER A 119 -11.69 -12.55 4.95
C SER A 119 -13.04 -13.15 5.34
N GLU A 120 -13.43 -13.02 6.61
CA GLU A 120 -14.74 -13.48 7.08
C GLU A 120 -15.88 -12.67 6.46
N ALA A 121 -15.79 -11.34 6.48
CA ALA A 121 -16.76 -10.46 5.81
C ALA A 121 -16.86 -10.76 4.31
N THR A 122 -15.73 -11.11 3.66
CA THR A 122 -15.72 -11.49 2.24
C THR A 122 -16.47 -12.80 2.01
N ARG A 123 -16.29 -13.83 2.85
CA ARG A 123 -17.01 -15.10 2.74
C ARG A 123 -18.52 -14.89 2.89
N GLN A 124 -18.92 -14.09 3.89
CA GLN A 124 -20.32 -13.74 4.10
C GLN A 124 -20.89 -13.02 2.88
N TYR A 125 -20.19 -11.97 2.40
CA TYR A 125 -20.63 -11.21 1.23
C TYR A 125 -20.81 -12.09 -0.01
N ILE A 126 -19.88 -13.02 -0.27
CA ILE A 126 -19.96 -13.95 -1.41
C ILE A 126 -21.20 -14.84 -1.29
N SER A 127 -21.49 -15.38 -0.09
CA SER A 127 -22.66 -16.24 0.12
C SER A 127 -23.99 -15.53 -0.03
N GLU A 128 -24.04 -14.23 0.20
CA GLU A 128 -25.23 -13.38 0.09
C GLU A 128 -25.41 -12.81 -1.33
N HIS A 129 -24.38 -12.85 -2.19
CA HIS A 129 -24.35 -12.18 -3.50
C HIS A 129 -23.75 -13.09 -4.60
N GLU A 130 -24.15 -14.35 -4.64
CA GLU A 130 -23.65 -15.31 -5.62
C GLU A 130 -23.88 -14.89 -7.08
N GLU A 131 -24.94 -14.09 -7.32
CA GLU A 131 -25.29 -13.55 -8.63
C GLU A 131 -24.28 -12.50 -9.16
N GLN A 132 -23.44 -11.93 -8.27
CA GLN A 132 -22.43 -10.93 -8.65
C GLN A 132 -21.06 -11.54 -9.03
N LEU A 133 -20.95 -12.85 -8.95
CA LEU A 133 -19.69 -13.53 -9.31
C LEU A 133 -19.33 -13.36 -10.80
N PRO A 134 -18.06 -13.24 -11.14
CA PRO A 134 -16.88 -13.26 -10.24
C PRO A 134 -16.67 -11.93 -9.53
N LEU A 135 -16.20 -11.96 -8.25
CA LEU A 135 -15.81 -10.80 -7.49
C LEU A 135 -14.28 -10.65 -7.46
N ILE A 136 -13.83 -9.40 -7.45
CA ILE A 136 -12.40 -9.04 -7.45
C ILE A 136 -12.04 -8.37 -6.12
N SER A 137 -11.06 -8.92 -5.41
CA SER A 137 -10.59 -8.37 -4.14
C SER A 137 -10.04 -6.95 -4.29
N THR A 138 -10.43 -6.09 -3.36
CA THR A 138 -9.96 -4.68 -3.24
C THR A 138 -8.78 -4.51 -2.29
N ALA A 139 -8.21 -5.60 -1.78
CA ALA A 139 -7.09 -5.58 -0.85
C ALA A 139 -5.83 -4.88 -1.41
N CYS A 140 -5.62 -4.92 -2.73
CA CYS A 140 -4.49 -4.26 -3.38
C CYS A 140 -4.93 -2.98 -4.11
N PRO A 141 -4.55 -1.78 -3.64
CA PRO A 141 -4.93 -0.51 -4.26
C PRO A 141 -4.42 -0.38 -5.71
N SER A 142 -3.27 -0.98 -6.04
CA SER A 142 -2.75 -0.99 -7.40
C SER A 142 -3.65 -1.79 -8.36
N VAL A 143 -4.24 -2.91 -7.90
CA VAL A 143 -5.20 -3.69 -8.70
C VAL A 143 -6.49 -2.91 -8.92
N VAL A 144 -7.03 -2.30 -7.86
CA VAL A 144 -8.23 -1.44 -7.97
C VAL A 144 -8.00 -0.32 -8.97
N ARG A 145 -6.85 0.33 -8.90
CA ARG A 145 -6.53 1.40 -9.84
C ARG A 145 -6.26 0.89 -11.26
N LEU A 146 -5.65 -0.29 -11.41
CA LEU A 146 -5.50 -0.93 -12.72
C LEU A 146 -6.87 -1.15 -13.40
N ILE A 147 -7.84 -1.65 -12.65
CA ILE A 147 -9.20 -1.86 -13.14
C ILE A 147 -9.81 -0.51 -13.56
N ARG A 148 -9.75 0.51 -12.73
CA ARG A 148 -10.27 1.85 -13.04
C ARG A 148 -9.65 2.47 -14.29
N VAL A 149 -8.37 2.21 -14.54
CA VAL A 149 -7.61 2.83 -15.65
C VAL A 149 -7.72 2.04 -16.94
N ARG A 150 -7.71 0.70 -16.87
CA ARG A 150 -7.60 -0.16 -18.06
C ARG A 150 -8.83 -1.01 -18.31
N PHE A 151 -9.60 -1.32 -17.28
CA PHE A 151 -10.73 -2.27 -17.35
C PHE A 151 -11.97 -1.73 -16.64
N PRO A 152 -12.49 -0.54 -17.01
CA PRO A 152 -13.59 0.10 -16.29
C PRO A 152 -14.85 -0.77 -16.23
N ASN A 153 -15.05 -1.68 -17.17
CA ASN A 153 -16.17 -2.62 -17.17
C ASN A 153 -16.14 -3.62 -16.00
N LEU A 154 -14.97 -3.79 -15.34
CA LEU A 154 -14.83 -4.66 -14.18
C LEU A 154 -15.06 -3.93 -12.84
N ILE A 155 -15.34 -2.63 -12.86
CA ILE A 155 -15.63 -1.86 -11.63
C ILE A 155 -16.81 -2.44 -10.84
N PRO A 156 -17.91 -2.89 -11.46
CA PRO A 156 -19.03 -3.52 -10.74
C PRO A 156 -18.66 -4.83 -10.02
N HIS A 157 -17.57 -5.46 -10.40
CA HIS A 157 -17.08 -6.70 -9.78
C HIS A 157 -16.10 -6.46 -8.62
N LEU A 158 -15.74 -5.20 -8.33
CA LEU A 158 -14.88 -4.90 -7.18
C LEU A 158 -15.65 -5.15 -5.88
N LEU A 159 -15.03 -5.93 -4.98
CA LEU A 159 -15.59 -6.21 -3.67
C LEU A 159 -15.77 -4.92 -2.87
N PRO A 160 -16.99 -4.58 -2.37
CA PRO A 160 -17.24 -3.32 -1.66
C PRO A 160 -16.86 -3.41 -0.17
N ILE A 161 -15.68 -3.96 0.12
CA ILE A 161 -15.12 -4.10 1.47
C ILE A 161 -13.79 -3.36 1.52
N ASN A 162 -13.54 -2.61 2.58
CA ASN A 162 -12.31 -1.89 2.79
C ASN A 162 -11.10 -2.85 2.86
N PRO A 163 -9.94 -2.45 2.32
CA PRO A 163 -8.75 -3.28 2.38
C PRO A 163 -8.27 -3.47 3.83
N PRO A 164 -7.57 -4.58 4.13
CA PRO A 164 -7.11 -4.90 5.49
C PRO A 164 -6.33 -3.78 6.19
N VAL A 165 -5.53 -3.02 5.46
CA VAL A 165 -4.74 -1.92 6.04
C VAL A 165 -5.63 -0.77 6.52
N GLU A 166 -6.71 -0.45 5.82
CA GLU A 166 -7.67 0.58 6.26
C GLU A 166 -8.47 0.11 7.47
N VAL A 167 -8.90 -1.16 7.47
CA VAL A 167 -9.59 -1.77 8.63
C VAL A 167 -8.65 -1.78 9.84
N ALA A 168 -7.38 -2.17 9.66
CA ALA A 168 -6.38 -2.14 10.72
C ALA A 168 -6.19 -0.72 11.29
N ALA A 169 -6.12 0.29 10.43
CA ALA A 169 -5.99 1.69 10.86
C ALA A 169 -7.19 2.13 11.71
N VAL A 170 -8.41 1.81 11.29
CA VAL A 170 -9.63 2.13 12.07
C VAL A 170 -9.63 1.43 13.41
N LEU A 171 -9.26 0.14 13.46
CA LEU A 171 -9.21 -0.63 14.70
C LEU A 171 -8.10 -0.13 15.65
N ALA A 172 -6.93 0.21 15.10
CA ALA A 172 -5.83 0.77 15.88
C ALA A 172 -6.20 2.13 16.52
N VAL A 173 -6.85 3.01 15.74
CA VAL A 173 -7.35 4.30 16.27
C VAL A 173 -8.40 4.06 17.36
N ARG A 174 -9.34 3.14 17.14
CA ARG A 174 -10.36 2.81 18.16
C ARG A 174 -9.72 2.28 19.43
N LYS A 175 -8.78 1.32 19.32
CA LYS A 175 -8.01 0.79 20.46
C LYS A 175 -7.30 1.91 21.23
N ALA A 176 -6.62 2.81 20.52
CA ALA A 176 -5.95 3.95 21.13
C ALA A 176 -6.90 4.91 21.84
N MET A 177 -8.10 5.14 21.29
CA MET A 177 -9.12 6.01 21.92
C MET A 177 -9.75 5.39 23.17
N GLU A 178 -9.72 4.08 23.31
CA GLU A 178 -10.22 3.35 24.49
C GLU A 178 -9.18 3.33 25.62
N ASP A 179 -7.92 3.66 25.35
CA ASP A 179 -6.86 3.75 26.36
C ASP A 179 -7.09 4.98 27.27
N PRO A 180 -7.37 4.79 28.57
CA PRO A 180 -7.63 5.90 29.50
C PRO A 180 -6.41 6.79 29.75
N GLY A 181 -5.22 6.35 29.38
CA GLY A 181 -3.97 7.13 29.52
C GLY A 181 -3.73 8.13 28.38
N LEU A 182 -4.50 8.05 27.29
CA LEU A 182 -4.31 8.94 26.14
C LEU A 182 -5.21 10.19 26.23
N PRO A 183 -4.67 11.39 25.93
CA PRO A 183 -5.48 12.62 25.90
C PRO A 183 -6.53 12.50 24.78
N ARG A 184 -7.80 12.61 25.15
CA ARG A 184 -8.93 12.69 24.22
C ARG A 184 -9.03 14.13 23.70
N GLU A 185 -8.39 14.43 22.59
CA GLU A 185 -8.57 15.66 21.81
C GLU A 185 -8.93 15.30 20.37
#